data_5991867c20720063de63778c4d3b6052
#
_entry.id   5991867c20720063de63778c4d3b6052
#
_cell.length_a   1.000
_cell.length_b   1.000
_cell.length_c   1.000
_cell.angle_alpha   90.00
_cell.angle_beta   90.00
_cell.angle_gamma   90.00
#
_symmetry.space_group_name_H-M   'P 1'
#
loop_
_entity.id
_entity.type
_entity.pdbx_description
1 polymer ?
#
loop_
_entity_poly.entity_id
_entity_poly.type
_entity_poly.pdbx_seq_one_letter_code
_entity_poly.pdbx_strand_id
1 'polypeptide(L)'
;MKITDFKITYWEGEAERAIGDANGPYGSKRLPGSFLEIYTDENITGYSLIGNSYVEKIFPILEGKDPRSVVGIWKEMNDLVFKGGNEGERCDAISAIDLALWDLKAKIAD
;
A
#
# COMPACT_ATOMS: atom_id res chain seq x y z
N MET A 1 -15.30 12.60 6.05
CA MET A 1 -14.79 11.22 5.91
C MET A 1 -13.40 11.12 6.51
N LYS A 2 -13.14 10.06 7.26
CA LYS A 2 -11.85 9.84 7.92
C LYS A 2 -11.38 8.42 7.70
N ILE A 3 -10.07 8.25 7.52
CA ILE A 3 -9.41 6.95 7.50
C ILE A 3 -9.44 6.37 8.91
N THR A 4 -9.88 5.13 9.04
CA THR A 4 -10.05 4.49 10.35
C THR A 4 -9.10 3.34 10.61
N ASP A 5 -8.83 2.51 9.60
CA ASP A 5 -8.03 1.31 9.78
C ASP A 5 -7.49 0.80 8.44
N PHE A 6 -6.67 -0.23 8.47
CA PHE A 6 -6.16 -0.90 7.29
C PHE A 6 -6.07 -2.40 7.52
N LYS A 7 -5.96 -3.14 6.43
CA LYS A 7 -5.71 -4.58 6.47
C LYS A 7 -4.84 -4.97 5.28
N ILE A 8 -3.86 -5.83 5.53
CA ILE A 8 -3.06 -6.42 4.48
C ILE A 8 -3.40 -7.91 4.42
N THR A 9 -3.78 -8.37 3.24
CA THR A 9 -4.05 -9.78 2.99
C THR A 9 -2.93 -10.35 2.13
N TYR A 10 -2.32 -11.43 2.59
CA TYR A 10 -1.28 -12.14 1.86
C TYR A 10 -1.88 -13.38 1.21
N TRP A 11 -1.44 -13.65 -0.01
CA TRP A 11 -1.86 -14.83 -0.74
C TRP A 11 -0.68 -15.43 -1.48
N GLU A 12 -0.82 -16.68 -1.91
CA GLU A 12 0.21 -17.40 -2.64
C GLU A 12 -0.43 -18.23 -3.73
N GLY A 13 0.16 -18.14 -4.93
CA GLY A 13 -0.25 -18.90 -6.08
C GLY A 13 0.93 -19.69 -6.65
N GLU A 14 0.68 -20.41 -7.74
CA GLU A 14 1.69 -21.18 -8.44
C GLU A 14 1.66 -20.84 -9.92
N ALA A 15 2.83 -20.58 -10.49
CA ALA A 15 2.98 -20.34 -11.92
C ALA A 15 3.19 -21.66 -12.68
N GLU A 16 2.84 -21.71 -13.95
CA GLU A 16 3.06 -22.87 -14.80
C GLU A 16 4.54 -23.18 -14.97
N ARG A 17 5.38 -22.16 -14.92
CA ARG A 17 6.83 -22.29 -15.01
C ARG A 17 7.51 -21.35 -14.04
N ALA A 18 8.76 -21.66 -13.69
CA ALA A 18 9.55 -20.78 -12.84
C ALA A 18 9.71 -19.40 -13.48
N ILE A 19 9.52 -18.37 -12.68
CA ILE A 19 9.67 -16.96 -13.06
C ILE A 19 10.80 -16.38 -12.26
N GLY A 20 11.78 -15.79 -12.93
CA GLY A 20 12.93 -15.19 -12.27
C GLY A 20 13.30 -13.86 -12.89
N ASP A 21 14.23 -13.17 -12.23
CA ASP A 21 14.77 -11.89 -12.68
C ASP A 21 16.26 -11.82 -12.34
N ALA A 22 16.86 -10.63 -12.46
CA ALA A 22 18.28 -10.45 -12.20
C ALA A 22 18.67 -10.77 -10.74
N ASN A 23 17.74 -10.63 -9.78
CA ASN A 23 17.98 -10.93 -8.39
C ASN A 23 17.74 -12.40 -8.03
N GLY A 24 16.92 -13.09 -8.84
CA GLY A 24 16.63 -14.52 -8.69
C GLY A 24 16.57 -15.18 -10.07
N PRO A 25 17.71 -15.36 -10.74
CA PRO A 25 17.73 -15.79 -12.15
C PRO A 25 17.18 -17.18 -12.40
N TYR A 26 17.22 -18.05 -11.39
CA TYR A 26 16.65 -19.40 -11.53
C TYR A 26 15.13 -19.40 -11.35
N GLY A 27 14.61 -18.32 -10.78
CA GLY A 27 13.19 -18.15 -10.59
C GLY A 27 12.54 -19.10 -9.60
N SER A 28 11.22 -18.98 -9.52
CA SER A 28 10.39 -19.84 -8.69
C SER A 28 9.02 -19.97 -9.33
N LYS A 29 8.36 -21.10 -9.10
CA LYS A 29 6.94 -21.26 -9.46
C LYS A 29 6.01 -20.61 -8.43
N ARG A 30 6.54 -20.27 -7.27
CA ARG A 30 5.79 -19.61 -6.22
C ARG A 30 5.46 -18.17 -6.63
N LEU A 31 4.19 -17.81 -6.54
CA LEU A 31 3.70 -16.45 -6.81
C LEU A 31 3.13 -15.86 -5.52
N PRO A 32 3.98 -15.25 -4.69
CA PRO A 32 3.48 -14.56 -3.50
C PRO A 32 2.83 -13.25 -3.91
N GLY A 33 1.78 -12.87 -3.21
CA GLY A 33 1.11 -11.61 -3.44
C GLY A 33 0.49 -11.07 -2.17
N SER A 34 0.11 -9.81 -2.25
CA SER A 34 -0.58 -9.14 -1.16
C SER A 34 -1.48 -8.05 -1.71
N PHE A 35 -2.49 -7.67 -0.96
CA PHE A 35 -3.23 -6.45 -1.23
C PHE A 35 -3.52 -5.71 0.06
N LEU A 36 -3.64 -4.41 -0.08
CA LEU A 36 -3.92 -3.48 1.00
C LEU A 36 -5.34 -2.98 0.89
N GLU A 37 -6.05 -2.95 2.01
CA GLU A 37 -7.34 -2.29 2.15
C GLU A 37 -7.18 -1.15 3.14
N ILE A 38 -7.68 0.03 2.78
CA ILE A 38 -7.76 1.19 3.69
C ILE A 38 -9.23 1.49 3.92
N TYR A 39 -9.64 1.46 5.18
CA TYR A 39 -11.03 1.64 5.59
C TYR A 39 -11.31 3.08 6.01
N THR A 40 -12.56 3.48 5.81
CA THR A 40 -13.05 4.79 6.23
C THR A 40 -14.27 4.64 7.14
N ASP A 41 -14.65 5.73 7.76
CA ASP A 41 -15.83 5.78 8.63
C ASP A 41 -17.17 5.83 7.85
N GLU A 42 -17.12 5.86 6.53
CA GLU A 42 -18.32 5.93 5.67
C GLU A 42 -18.51 4.71 4.77
N ASN A 43 -17.99 3.56 5.17
CA ASN A 43 -18.12 2.28 4.45
C ASN A 43 -17.58 2.29 3.01
N ILE A 44 -16.62 3.13 2.73
CA ILE A 44 -15.89 3.14 1.47
C ILE A 44 -14.49 2.62 1.76
N THR A 45 -14.04 1.62 1.01
CA THR A 45 -12.73 1.01 1.17
C THR A 45 -11.89 1.25 -0.06
N GLY A 46 -10.63 1.64 0.14
CA GLY A 46 -9.65 1.78 -0.93
C GLY A 46 -8.75 0.56 -1.01
N TYR A 47 -8.40 0.16 -2.22
CA TYR A 47 -7.60 -1.03 -2.49
C TYR A 47 -6.32 -0.72 -3.23
N SER A 48 -5.29 -1.48 -2.91
CA SER A 48 -4.04 -1.51 -3.65
C SER A 48 -3.59 -2.96 -3.80
N LEU A 49 -2.97 -3.29 -4.91
CA LEU A 49 -2.51 -4.65 -5.20
C LEU A 49 -1.22 -5.04 -4.48
N ILE A 50 -0.60 -4.12 -3.79
CA ILE A 50 0.67 -4.33 -3.10
C ILE A 50 0.51 -3.86 -1.66
N GLY A 51 1.08 -4.60 -0.74
CA GLY A 51 1.17 -4.18 0.65
C GLY A 51 2.31 -4.91 1.32
N ASN A 52 2.96 -4.28 2.28
CA ASN A 52 3.99 -4.89 3.09
C ASN A 52 3.89 -4.45 4.55
N SER A 53 4.68 -5.09 5.41
CA SER A 53 4.65 -4.83 6.84
C SER A 53 5.02 -3.39 7.24
N TYR A 54 5.68 -2.66 6.36
CA TYR A 54 6.07 -1.27 6.64
C TYR A 54 4.87 -0.32 6.66
N VAL A 55 3.75 -0.70 6.03
CA VAL A 55 2.50 0.05 6.09
C VAL A 55 2.07 0.29 7.53
N GLU A 56 2.25 -0.69 8.40
CA GLU A 56 1.92 -0.58 9.82
C GLU A 56 2.65 0.59 10.51
N LYS A 57 3.90 0.82 10.11
CA LYS A 57 4.73 1.90 10.67
C LYS A 57 4.32 3.28 10.16
N ILE A 58 3.77 3.35 8.97
CA ILE A 58 3.36 4.61 8.33
C ILE A 58 1.92 4.96 8.71
N PHE A 59 1.07 3.97 8.93
CA PHE A 59 -0.36 4.14 9.11
C PHE A 59 -0.76 5.18 10.18
N PRO A 60 -0.07 5.34 11.30
CA PRO A 60 -0.42 6.37 12.29
C PRO A 60 -0.54 7.78 11.74
N ILE A 61 0.16 8.08 10.63
CA ILE A 61 0.03 9.38 9.95
C ILE A 61 -1.32 9.53 9.27
N LEU A 62 -1.89 8.43 8.77
CA LEU A 62 -3.11 8.45 7.99
C LEU A 62 -4.36 8.45 8.86
N GLU A 63 -4.29 7.83 10.03
CA GLU A 63 -5.45 7.64 10.88
C GLU A 63 -6.11 8.98 11.24
N GLY A 64 -7.40 9.07 11.01
CA GLY A 64 -8.17 10.27 11.27
C GLY A 64 -8.13 11.32 10.17
N LYS A 65 -7.33 11.13 9.12
CA LYS A 65 -7.26 12.09 8.00
C LYS A 65 -8.33 11.82 6.97
N ASP A 66 -8.64 12.86 6.21
CA ASP A 66 -9.52 12.77 5.05
C ASP A 66 -8.73 12.15 3.88
N PRO A 67 -9.18 11.01 3.34
CA PRO A 67 -8.44 10.34 2.27
C PRO A 67 -8.37 11.13 0.96
N ARG A 68 -9.18 12.17 0.80
CA ARG A 68 -9.13 13.04 -0.39
C ARG A 68 -7.89 13.91 -0.44
N SER A 69 -7.22 14.10 0.70
CA SER A 69 -5.97 14.88 0.80
C SER A 69 -4.75 14.06 0.35
N VAL A 70 -4.81 13.50 -0.84
CA VAL A 70 -3.80 12.56 -1.36
C VAL A 70 -2.41 13.16 -1.38
N VAL A 71 -2.26 14.35 -1.93
CA VAL A 71 -0.94 15.01 -2.07
C VAL A 71 -0.35 15.37 -0.70
N GLY A 72 -1.19 15.90 0.20
CA GLY A 72 -0.75 16.24 1.55
C GLY A 72 -0.30 15.02 2.35
N ILE A 73 -1.04 13.94 2.26
CA ILE A 73 -0.70 12.69 2.94
C ILE A 73 0.59 12.10 2.34
N TRP A 74 0.73 12.10 1.02
CA TRP A 74 1.95 11.65 0.34
C TRP A 74 3.18 12.39 0.86
N LYS A 75 3.08 13.70 0.98
CA LYS A 75 4.17 14.53 1.51
C LYS A 75 4.52 14.14 2.94
N GLU A 76 3.53 13.96 3.80
CA GLU A 76 3.78 13.56 5.18
C GLU A 76 4.43 12.18 5.29
N MET A 77 4.01 11.23 4.45
CA MET A 77 4.62 9.91 4.41
C MET A 77 6.10 9.98 4.01
N ASN A 78 6.42 10.79 3.00
CA ASN A 78 7.80 10.96 2.57
C ASN A 78 8.64 11.67 3.63
N ASP A 79 8.10 12.67 4.30
CA ASP A 79 8.79 13.37 5.39
C ASP A 79 9.09 12.41 6.55
N LEU A 80 8.17 11.52 6.87
CA LEU A 80 8.37 10.51 7.92
C LEU A 80 9.56 9.60 7.65
N VAL A 81 9.73 9.16 6.41
CA VAL A 81 10.76 8.18 6.05
C VAL A 81 12.06 8.83 5.57
N PHE A 82 12.09 10.13 5.43
CA PHE A 82 13.20 10.88 4.84
C PHE A 82 14.56 10.54 5.46
N LYS A 83 14.65 10.55 6.77
CA LYS A 83 15.91 10.27 7.48
C LYS A 83 16.30 8.80 7.45
N GLY A 84 15.35 7.93 7.21
CA GLY A 84 15.57 6.50 7.11
C GLY A 84 15.91 6.02 5.71
N GLY A 85 15.92 6.93 4.72
CA GLY A 85 16.08 6.59 3.32
C GLY A 85 14.77 6.15 2.66
N ASN A 86 14.61 6.47 1.39
CA ASN A 86 13.41 6.11 0.61
C ASN A 86 13.69 4.90 -0.26
N GLU A 87 14.10 3.80 0.34
CA GLU A 87 14.50 2.61 -0.40
C GLU A 87 13.54 1.46 -0.20
N GLY A 88 13.37 0.66 -1.26
CA GLY A 88 12.72 -0.64 -1.22
C GLY A 88 11.37 -0.64 -0.50
N GLU A 89 11.33 -1.31 0.64
CA GLU A 89 10.16 -1.54 1.45
C GLU A 89 9.39 -0.27 1.83
N ARG A 90 10.10 0.81 2.10
CA ARG A 90 9.49 2.09 2.48
C ARG A 90 8.80 2.75 1.31
N CYS A 91 9.47 2.80 0.16
CA CYS A 91 8.87 3.30 -1.08
C CYS A 91 7.68 2.44 -1.50
N ASP A 92 7.79 1.13 -1.38
CA ASP A 92 6.70 0.22 -1.72
C ASP A 92 5.48 0.46 -0.83
N ALA A 93 5.69 0.66 0.46
CA ALA A 93 4.60 0.94 1.40
C ALA A 93 3.92 2.27 1.08
N ILE A 94 4.69 3.32 0.83
CA ILE A 94 4.14 4.64 0.44
C ILE A 94 3.35 4.52 -0.86
N SER A 95 3.88 3.83 -1.85
CA SER A 95 3.20 3.62 -3.13
C SER A 95 1.90 2.84 -2.98
N ALA A 96 1.90 1.80 -2.17
CA ALA A 96 0.70 1.01 -1.89
C ALA A 96 -0.39 1.86 -1.24
N ILE A 97 -0.03 2.64 -0.24
CA ILE A 97 -0.96 3.54 0.43
C ILE A 97 -1.49 4.60 -0.54
N ASP A 98 -0.59 5.21 -1.32
CA ASP A 98 -0.98 6.24 -2.28
C ASP A 98 -1.97 5.72 -3.31
N LEU A 99 -1.76 4.53 -3.85
CA LEU A 99 -2.69 3.89 -4.78
C LEU A 99 -4.07 3.66 -4.13
N ALA A 100 -4.09 3.18 -2.89
CA ALA A 100 -5.34 2.98 -2.17
C ALA A 100 -6.09 4.29 -1.91
N LEU A 101 -5.35 5.37 -1.64
CA LEU A 101 -5.94 6.71 -1.45
C LEU A 101 -6.53 7.26 -2.75
N TRP A 102 -5.86 7.07 -3.88
CA TRP A 102 -6.41 7.44 -5.19
C TRP A 102 -7.66 6.64 -5.53
N ASP A 103 -7.68 5.35 -5.17
CA ASP A 103 -8.87 4.52 -5.33
C ASP A 103 -10.03 5.07 -4.49
N LEU A 104 -9.78 5.44 -3.23
CA LEU A 104 -10.77 6.10 -2.38
C LEU A 104 -11.28 7.40 -2.99
N LYS A 105 -10.37 8.24 -3.45
CA LYS A 105 -10.72 9.53 -4.04
C LYS A 105 -11.61 9.35 -5.26
N ALA A 106 -11.32 8.37 -6.10
CA ALA A 106 -12.15 8.06 -7.26
C ALA A 106 -13.54 7.55 -6.85
N LYS A 107 -13.63 6.68 -5.87
CA LYS A 107 -14.90 6.15 -5.36
C LYS A 107 -15.76 7.25 -4.73
N ILE A 108 -15.15 8.17 -4.01
CA ILE A 108 -15.85 9.30 -3.39
C ILE A 108 -16.41 10.25 -4.45
N ALA A 109 -15.68 10.45 -5.54
CA ALA A 109 -16.07 11.36 -6.61
C ALA A 109 -17.16 10.78 -7.54
N ASP A 110 -17.40 9.51 -7.49
CA ASP A 110 -18.33 8.81 -8.39
C ASP A 110 -19.82 8.99 -7.98
#